data_07cfcdd6a0c6a8e35595b3364473bce2
#
_entry.id   07cfcdd6a0c6a8e35595b3364473bce2
#
_cell.length_a   1.000
_cell.length_b   1.000
_cell.length_c   1.000
_cell.angle_alpha   90.00
_cell.angle_beta   90.00
_cell.angle_gamma   90.00
#
_symmetry.space_group_name_H-M   'P 1'
#
loop_
_entity.id
_entity.type
_entity.pdbx_description
1 polymer ?
#
loop_
_entity_poly.entity_id
_entity_poly.type
_entity_poly.pdbx_seq_one_letter_code
_entity_poly.pdbx_strand_id
1 'polypeptide(L)'
;MTEEFQLNDDTYTGTKEVSENLKFESKLLQEWINDNVKGSGNIEKIEQFKGGQSNPTYKISTENNAYVLRRKPPGKLLPKAHAVDREYKVITALYETDVPVPKTYGLCEDDSVVGTPFFLMEYVDGTVYWDHMLPKCSPEERALIYKNKNKVIASLHSVDYREVGLEDYGKSGNYVARQVNTWTKQYLASETENIDEMNKLIEWLPKNIPEDDETSIVHGDFRLDNMIYYNFDVVGVLDWELSTLGHPIADFCYHCLTWRTLPNFHDHAKLKDLGIPNEMQYRDMYSEQTGKDLSQDWEFYMIYSLFKVAAICQGILGRVRDGTAASKHAEERGINVFPLSKGAWSIVESNF
;
A
#
# COMPACT_ATOMS: atom_id res chain seq x y z
N MET A 1 2.70 27.95 9.36
CA MET A 1 3.33 27.88 8.03
C MET A 1 4.08 26.56 8.00
N THR A 2 3.45 25.55 7.47
CA THR A 2 4.06 24.22 7.28
C THR A 2 4.68 24.26 5.90
N GLU A 3 6.03 24.18 5.86
CA GLU A 3 6.74 23.89 4.62
C GLU A 3 6.11 22.62 4.04
N GLU A 4 5.58 22.74 2.82
CA GLU A 4 5.12 21.61 2.04
C GLU A 4 6.26 20.60 1.99
N PHE A 5 6.02 19.41 2.55
CA PHE A 5 6.85 18.25 2.31
C PHE A 5 6.71 17.90 0.82
N GLN A 6 7.41 18.62 -0.04
CA GLN A 6 7.66 18.17 -1.40
C GLN A 6 8.52 16.91 -1.27
N LEU A 7 7.85 15.75 -1.34
CA LEU A 7 8.55 14.50 -1.57
C LEU A 7 9.33 14.68 -2.86
N ASN A 8 10.64 14.82 -2.73
CA ASN A 8 11.50 15.02 -3.89
C ASN A 8 11.54 13.69 -4.64
N ASP A 9 10.90 13.64 -5.81
CA ASP A 9 10.85 12.46 -6.69
C ASP A 9 12.22 11.77 -6.80
N ASP A 10 13.30 12.55 -6.86
CA ASP A 10 14.68 12.07 -7.01
C ASP A 10 15.21 11.27 -5.80
N THR A 11 14.61 11.45 -4.62
CA THR A 11 15.05 10.78 -3.39
C THR A 11 14.63 9.31 -3.37
N TYR A 12 13.46 9.01 -3.90
CA TYR A 12 12.84 7.68 -3.83
C TYR A 12 12.76 6.97 -5.18
N THR A 13 12.97 7.69 -6.29
CA THR A 13 12.88 7.15 -7.65
C THR A 13 14.25 6.67 -8.14
N GLY A 14 14.24 5.60 -8.94
CA GLY A 14 15.42 5.03 -9.58
C GLY A 14 16.21 4.07 -8.70
N THR A 15 17.42 3.75 -9.17
CA THR A 15 18.32 2.79 -8.54
C THR A 15 19.60 3.46 -7.99
N LYS A 16 20.31 2.73 -7.17
CA LYS A 16 21.64 3.08 -6.61
C LYS A 16 22.50 1.83 -6.57
N GLU A 17 23.78 1.99 -6.25
CA GLU A 17 24.64 0.85 -5.92
C GLU A 17 24.09 0.09 -4.71
N VAL A 18 24.27 -1.23 -4.72
CA VAL A 18 23.82 -2.08 -3.62
C VAL A 18 24.59 -1.73 -2.36
N SER A 19 23.87 -1.43 -1.28
CA SER A 19 24.45 -1.11 0.02
C SER A 19 25.28 -2.28 0.56
N GLU A 20 26.43 -2.03 1.19
CA GLU A 20 27.40 -3.06 1.61
C GLU A 20 26.78 -4.22 2.41
N ASN A 21 25.91 -3.91 3.36
CA ASN A 21 25.22 -4.89 4.19
C ASN A 21 24.11 -5.66 3.47
N LEU A 22 23.81 -5.31 2.21
CA LEU A 22 22.79 -5.93 1.38
C LEU A 22 23.36 -6.59 0.11
N LYS A 23 24.69 -6.60 -0.04
CA LYS A 23 25.37 -7.30 -1.14
C LYS A 23 25.23 -8.83 -1.00
N PHE A 24 25.26 -9.50 -2.12
CA PHE A 24 25.27 -10.97 -2.23
C PHE A 24 26.02 -11.38 -3.49
N GLU A 25 26.46 -12.66 -3.53
CA GLU A 25 27.19 -13.22 -4.67
C GLU A 25 26.24 -13.50 -5.85
N SER A 26 26.59 -12.99 -7.03
CA SER A 26 25.73 -13.13 -8.21
C SER A 26 25.73 -14.52 -8.85
N LYS A 27 26.75 -15.35 -8.55
CA LYS A 27 26.95 -16.64 -9.22
C LYS A 27 25.77 -17.61 -8.99
N LEU A 28 25.36 -17.82 -7.74
CA LEU A 28 24.25 -18.71 -7.40
C LEU A 28 22.90 -18.14 -7.89
N LEU A 29 22.75 -16.82 -7.88
CA LEU A 29 21.59 -16.18 -8.48
C LEU A 29 21.54 -16.41 -9.99
N GLN A 30 22.67 -16.34 -10.68
CA GLN A 30 22.74 -16.63 -12.12
C GLN A 30 22.33 -18.08 -12.43
N GLU A 31 22.83 -19.04 -11.64
CA GLU A 31 22.46 -20.45 -11.78
C GLU A 31 20.95 -20.61 -11.59
N TRP A 32 20.38 -20.02 -10.53
CA TRP A 32 18.94 -20.05 -10.26
C TRP A 32 18.11 -19.40 -11.38
N ILE A 33 18.54 -18.26 -11.90
CA ILE A 33 17.85 -17.58 -13.03
C ILE A 33 17.87 -18.46 -14.28
N ASN A 34 18.98 -19.10 -14.60
CA ASN A 34 19.08 -20.00 -15.77
C ASN A 34 18.10 -21.18 -15.69
N ASP A 35 17.89 -21.72 -14.50
CA ASP A 35 16.98 -22.84 -14.28
C ASP A 35 15.50 -22.43 -14.30
N ASN A 36 15.18 -21.20 -13.89
CA ASN A 36 13.80 -20.74 -13.72
C ASN A 36 13.31 -19.79 -14.83
N VAL A 37 14.20 -19.11 -15.55
CA VAL A 37 13.85 -18.06 -16.51
C VAL A 37 14.50 -18.34 -17.86
N LYS A 38 13.73 -18.92 -18.77
CA LYS A 38 14.25 -19.26 -20.13
C LYS A 38 14.64 -18.00 -20.88
N GLY A 39 15.87 -18.02 -21.44
CA GLY A 39 16.36 -16.98 -22.31
C GLY A 39 16.73 -15.67 -21.62
N SER A 40 16.95 -15.68 -20.33
CA SER A 40 17.33 -14.50 -19.55
C SER A 40 18.69 -13.93 -19.99
N GLY A 41 19.65 -14.76 -20.38
CA GLY A 41 21.05 -14.35 -20.60
C GLY A 41 21.82 -14.18 -19.29
N ASN A 42 23.08 -13.76 -19.37
CA ASN A 42 23.93 -13.54 -18.23
C ASN A 42 23.58 -12.23 -17.50
N ILE A 43 23.73 -12.23 -16.16
CA ILE A 43 23.59 -11.02 -15.35
C ILE A 43 24.75 -10.07 -15.68
N GLU A 44 24.41 -8.86 -16.13
CA GLU A 44 25.37 -7.79 -16.40
C GLU A 44 25.47 -6.81 -15.24
N LYS A 45 24.35 -6.52 -14.57
CA LYS A 45 24.30 -5.52 -13.51
C LYS A 45 23.26 -5.83 -12.45
N ILE A 46 23.57 -5.55 -11.19
CA ILE A 46 22.66 -5.59 -10.04
C ILE A 46 22.66 -4.23 -9.38
N GLU A 47 21.49 -3.60 -9.27
CA GLU A 47 21.28 -2.30 -8.66
C GLU A 47 20.19 -2.40 -7.59
N GLN A 48 20.30 -1.63 -6.53
CA GLN A 48 19.26 -1.55 -5.50
C GLN A 48 18.30 -0.39 -5.80
N PHE A 49 16.98 -0.60 -5.72
CA PHE A 49 16.02 0.50 -5.75
C PHE A 49 16.18 1.41 -4.53
N LYS A 50 15.99 2.72 -4.74
CA LYS A 50 16.03 3.72 -3.65
C LYS A 50 14.80 3.64 -2.76
N GLY A 51 13.62 3.31 -3.31
CA GLY A 51 12.38 3.02 -2.60
C GLY A 51 12.35 1.58 -2.06
N GLY A 52 11.24 1.21 -1.40
CA GLY A 52 11.05 -0.16 -0.90
C GLY A 52 11.86 -0.44 0.37
N GLN A 53 11.60 0.32 1.44
CA GLN A 53 12.36 0.22 2.69
C GLN A 53 12.09 -1.07 3.49
N SER A 54 10.91 -1.68 3.32
CA SER A 54 10.52 -2.89 4.05
C SER A 54 11.29 -4.12 3.57
N ASN A 55 11.26 -4.40 2.29
CA ASN A 55 11.93 -5.54 1.66
C ASN A 55 12.96 -5.05 0.64
N PRO A 56 14.26 -5.40 0.79
CA PRO A 56 15.28 -5.02 -0.18
C PRO A 56 14.91 -5.48 -1.59
N THR A 57 14.86 -4.52 -2.52
CA THR A 57 14.42 -4.73 -3.90
C THR A 57 15.54 -4.32 -4.86
N TYR A 58 15.81 -5.15 -5.85
CA TYR A 58 16.94 -4.99 -6.77
C TYR A 58 16.46 -5.06 -8.22
N LYS A 59 17.07 -4.25 -9.09
CA LYS A 59 17.01 -4.41 -10.52
C LYS A 59 18.15 -5.33 -10.95
N ILE A 60 17.79 -6.40 -11.64
CA ILE A 60 18.73 -7.36 -12.22
C ILE A 60 18.69 -7.14 -13.74
N SER A 61 19.73 -6.55 -14.30
CA SER A 61 19.88 -6.38 -15.75
C SER A 61 20.67 -7.58 -16.30
N THR A 62 20.14 -8.20 -17.33
CA THR A 62 20.78 -9.31 -18.03
C THR A 62 20.99 -8.91 -19.50
N GLU A 63 21.72 -9.72 -20.28
CA GLU A 63 21.95 -9.51 -21.71
C GLU A 63 20.67 -9.28 -22.52
N ASN A 64 19.55 -9.91 -22.12
CA ASN A 64 18.33 -9.91 -22.90
C ASN A 64 17.18 -9.15 -22.27
N ASN A 65 17.15 -9.00 -20.91
CA ASN A 65 16.01 -8.49 -20.18
C ASN A 65 16.43 -7.76 -18.89
N ALA A 66 15.43 -7.16 -18.22
CA ALA A 66 15.56 -6.68 -16.85
C ALA A 66 14.49 -7.32 -15.96
N TYR A 67 14.86 -7.62 -14.73
CA TYR A 67 14.00 -8.24 -13.73
C TYR A 67 14.05 -7.44 -12.41
N VAL A 68 13.08 -7.68 -11.56
CA VAL A 68 13.08 -7.20 -10.18
C VAL A 68 13.18 -8.40 -9.24
N LEU A 69 14.20 -8.38 -8.38
CA LEU A 69 14.36 -9.31 -7.29
C LEU A 69 13.93 -8.63 -5.99
N ARG A 70 12.95 -9.20 -5.29
CA ARG A 70 12.51 -8.72 -3.97
C ARG A 70 12.75 -9.81 -2.93
N ARG A 71 13.51 -9.50 -1.87
CA ARG A 71 13.90 -10.48 -0.85
C ARG A 71 13.57 -10.02 0.56
N LYS A 72 13.50 -10.98 1.48
CA LYS A 72 13.44 -10.68 2.92
C LYS A 72 14.69 -9.92 3.35
N PRO A 73 14.59 -8.95 4.26
CA PRO A 73 15.78 -8.32 4.84
C PRO A 73 16.62 -9.35 5.58
N PRO A 74 17.96 -9.22 5.56
CA PRO A 74 18.82 -10.07 6.38
C PRO A 74 18.66 -9.75 7.88
N GLY A 75 18.87 -10.74 8.73
CA GLY A 75 18.87 -10.58 10.19
C GLY A 75 17.61 -11.14 10.87
N LYS A 76 17.44 -10.83 12.15
CA LYS A 76 16.32 -11.34 12.96
C LYS A 76 15.07 -10.52 12.70
N LEU A 77 14.07 -11.14 12.11
CA LEU A 77 12.79 -10.51 11.77
C LEU A 77 11.70 -10.89 12.77
N LEU A 78 10.68 -10.04 12.87
CA LEU A 78 9.45 -10.38 13.60
C LEU A 78 8.68 -11.49 12.85
N PRO A 79 8.03 -12.42 13.57
CA PRO A 79 7.23 -13.46 12.93
C PRO A 79 6.16 -12.86 12.00
N LYS A 80 6.06 -13.39 10.78
CA LYS A 80 5.13 -12.94 9.71
C LYS A 80 5.42 -11.55 9.11
N ALA A 81 6.44 -10.84 9.55
CA ALA A 81 6.92 -9.65 8.85
C ALA A 81 7.69 -10.06 7.58
N HIS A 82 7.64 -9.20 6.57
CA HIS A 82 8.43 -9.39 5.34
C HIS A 82 8.16 -10.72 4.61
N ALA A 83 6.89 -11.10 4.49
CA ALA A 83 6.44 -12.36 3.89
C ALA A 83 6.45 -12.30 2.35
N VAL A 84 7.64 -12.35 1.73
CA VAL A 84 7.80 -12.30 0.27
C VAL A 84 7.10 -13.47 -0.45
N ASP A 85 6.92 -14.60 0.20
CA ASP A 85 6.12 -15.74 -0.25
C ASP A 85 4.64 -15.38 -0.42
N ARG A 86 4.08 -14.56 0.47
CA ARG A 86 2.71 -14.06 0.36
C ARG A 86 2.58 -13.03 -0.76
N GLU A 87 3.54 -12.11 -0.90
CA GLU A 87 3.56 -11.16 -2.01
C GLU A 87 3.64 -11.91 -3.35
N TYR A 88 4.55 -12.88 -3.48
CA TYR A 88 4.66 -13.73 -4.65
C TYR A 88 3.33 -14.44 -4.98
N LYS A 89 2.68 -15.02 -3.96
CA LYS A 89 1.41 -15.75 -4.14
C LYS A 89 0.32 -14.86 -4.73
N VAL A 90 0.08 -13.68 -4.17
CA VAL A 90 -0.99 -12.79 -4.64
C VAL A 90 -0.67 -12.20 -6.02
N ILE A 91 0.57 -11.77 -6.27
CA ILE A 91 0.98 -11.23 -7.58
C ILE A 91 0.81 -12.31 -8.66
N THR A 92 1.24 -13.54 -8.37
CA THR A 92 1.09 -14.66 -9.31
C THR A 92 -0.38 -14.98 -9.60
N ALA A 93 -1.22 -14.98 -8.58
CA ALA A 93 -2.64 -15.26 -8.71
C ALA A 93 -3.40 -14.17 -9.52
N LEU A 94 -2.99 -12.91 -9.40
CA LEU A 94 -3.63 -11.79 -10.09
C LEU A 94 -3.16 -11.60 -11.54
N TYR A 95 -2.09 -12.24 -11.97
CA TYR A 95 -1.46 -11.97 -13.28
C TYR A 95 -2.39 -12.18 -14.48
N GLU A 96 -3.30 -13.14 -14.41
CA GLU A 96 -4.27 -13.42 -15.49
C GLU A 96 -5.62 -12.72 -15.30
N THR A 97 -5.66 -11.68 -14.43
CA THR A 97 -6.86 -10.87 -14.17
C THR A 97 -6.73 -9.47 -14.75
N ASP A 98 -7.79 -8.64 -14.60
CA ASP A 98 -7.75 -7.23 -15.00
C ASP A 98 -6.95 -6.32 -14.04
N VAL A 99 -6.30 -6.90 -13.02
CA VAL A 99 -5.43 -6.16 -12.09
C VAL A 99 -4.01 -6.15 -12.66
N PRO A 100 -3.45 -4.98 -13.01
CA PRO A 100 -2.10 -4.91 -13.57
C PRO A 100 -1.07 -5.24 -12.48
N VAL A 101 -0.40 -6.36 -12.62
CA VAL A 101 0.70 -6.80 -11.76
C VAL A 101 1.87 -7.30 -12.59
N PRO A 102 3.12 -7.17 -12.11
CA PRO A 102 4.28 -7.73 -12.80
C PRO A 102 4.17 -9.26 -12.94
N LYS A 103 4.61 -9.80 -14.05
CA LYS A 103 4.75 -11.25 -14.19
C LYS A 103 5.78 -11.78 -13.19
N THR A 104 5.43 -12.83 -12.45
CA THR A 104 6.38 -13.54 -11.58
C THR A 104 7.06 -14.66 -12.32
N TYR A 105 8.33 -14.92 -12.00
CA TYR A 105 9.12 -15.98 -12.62
C TYR A 105 9.43 -17.14 -11.67
N GLY A 106 9.46 -16.88 -10.35
CA GLY A 106 9.67 -17.92 -9.36
C GLY A 106 9.92 -17.36 -7.96
N LEU A 107 9.63 -18.19 -6.96
CA LEU A 107 9.97 -17.99 -5.56
C LEU A 107 11.15 -18.91 -5.21
N CYS A 108 12.16 -18.38 -4.56
CA CYS A 108 13.29 -19.11 -4.02
C CYS A 108 13.26 -19.05 -2.50
N GLU A 109 13.15 -20.20 -1.86
CA GLU A 109 13.19 -20.33 -0.41
C GLU A 109 14.57 -20.81 0.10
N ASP A 110 15.53 -21.02 -0.81
CA ASP A 110 16.90 -21.41 -0.49
C ASP A 110 17.75 -20.18 -0.14
N ASP A 111 18.05 -20.02 1.14
CA ASP A 111 18.86 -18.92 1.66
C ASP A 111 20.30 -18.92 1.09
N SER A 112 20.80 -20.04 0.56
CA SER A 112 22.16 -20.12 0.01
C SER A 112 22.34 -19.26 -1.24
N VAL A 113 21.26 -18.94 -1.98
CA VAL A 113 21.32 -18.23 -3.27
C VAL A 113 21.66 -16.76 -3.10
N VAL A 114 20.91 -16.02 -2.26
CA VAL A 114 21.14 -14.59 -2.01
C VAL A 114 21.09 -14.23 -0.51
N GLY A 115 21.17 -15.22 0.37
CA GLY A 115 21.21 -15.03 1.82
C GLY A 115 19.86 -15.01 2.54
N THR A 116 18.76 -14.88 1.81
CA THR A 116 17.38 -14.88 2.34
C THR A 116 16.41 -15.28 1.22
N PRO A 117 15.20 -15.77 1.55
CA PRO A 117 14.17 -16.05 0.56
C PRO A 117 13.83 -14.82 -0.29
N PHE A 118 13.58 -15.05 -1.58
CA PHE A 118 13.26 -13.98 -2.55
C PHE A 118 12.30 -14.49 -3.63
N PHE A 119 11.70 -13.57 -4.34
CA PHE A 119 11.07 -13.87 -5.63
C PHE A 119 11.59 -12.97 -6.75
N LEU A 120 11.49 -13.45 -7.96
CA LEU A 120 11.85 -12.73 -9.17
C LEU A 120 10.59 -12.39 -9.96
N MET A 121 10.49 -11.15 -10.40
CA MET A 121 9.38 -10.66 -11.21
C MET A 121 9.89 -9.81 -12.37
N GLU A 122 9.01 -9.51 -13.31
CA GLU A 122 9.23 -8.62 -14.43
C GLU A 122 9.61 -7.20 -13.95
N TYR A 123 10.56 -6.58 -14.65
CA TYR A 123 10.79 -5.15 -14.54
C TYR A 123 9.80 -4.42 -15.43
N VAL A 124 8.81 -3.80 -14.81
CA VAL A 124 7.82 -2.97 -15.51
C VAL A 124 8.39 -1.56 -15.67
N ASP A 125 8.51 -1.09 -16.91
CA ASP A 125 8.96 0.27 -17.20
C ASP A 125 7.81 1.27 -17.05
N GLY A 126 8.09 2.46 -16.51
CA GLY A 126 7.08 3.49 -16.35
C GLY A 126 7.45 4.52 -15.28
N THR A 127 6.47 5.33 -14.92
CA THR A 127 6.59 6.42 -13.94
C THR A 127 5.84 6.09 -12.65
N VAL A 128 6.46 6.36 -11.51
CA VAL A 128 5.79 6.36 -10.20
C VAL A 128 5.57 7.82 -9.79
N TYR A 129 4.32 8.15 -9.43
CA TYR A 129 3.96 9.49 -8.96
C TYR A 129 3.91 9.51 -7.43
N TRP A 130 4.58 10.50 -6.82
CA TRP A 130 4.65 10.66 -5.36
C TRP A 130 3.71 11.75 -4.84
N ASP A 131 3.46 12.79 -5.66
CA ASP A 131 2.61 13.91 -5.30
C ASP A 131 1.19 13.69 -5.85
N HIS A 132 0.21 13.61 -4.95
CA HIS A 132 -1.20 13.46 -5.31
C HIS A 132 -1.75 14.61 -6.16
N MET A 133 -1.15 15.81 -6.10
CA MET A 133 -1.55 16.93 -6.95
C MET A 133 -1.04 16.82 -8.39
N LEU A 134 -0.11 15.88 -8.67
CA LEU A 134 0.45 15.60 -10.00
C LEU A 134 0.91 16.89 -10.71
N PRO A 135 1.82 17.69 -10.13
CA PRO A 135 2.11 19.04 -10.59
C PRO A 135 2.67 19.13 -12.02
N LYS A 136 3.25 18.01 -12.52
CA LYS A 136 3.83 17.92 -13.87
C LYS A 136 2.82 17.50 -14.94
N CYS A 137 1.56 17.21 -14.57
CA CYS A 137 0.51 16.74 -15.46
C CYS A 137 -0.49 17.84 -15.82
N SER A 138 -1.08 17.78 -17.02
CA SER A 138 -2.22 18.61 -17.40
C SER A 138 -3.50 18.21 -16.66
N PRO A 139 -4.57 19.01 -16.65
CA PRO A 139 -5.84 18.62 -16.07
C PRO A 139 -6.42 17.32 -16.67
N GLU A 140 -6.31 17.14 -17.97
CA GLU A 140 -6.76 15.94 -18.69
C GLU A 140 -5.96 14.69 -18.28
N GLU A 141 -4.64 14.84 -18.17
CA GLU A 141 -3.75 13.77 -17.72
C GLU A 141 -4.03 13.36 -16.27
N ARG A 142 -4.27 14.34 -15.38
CA ARG A 142 -4.68 14.07 -13.99
C ARG A 142 -6.00 13.30 -13.93
N ALA A 143 -6.99 13.74 -14.71
CA ALA A 143 -8.28 13.06 -14.78
C ALA A 143 -8.12 11.59 -15.24
N LEU A 144 -7.27 11.31 -16.22
CA LEU A 144 -6.96 9.96 -16.67
C LEU A 144 -6.27 9.13 -15.58
N ILE A 145 -5.25 9.67 -14.92
CA ILE A 145 -4.53 8.98 -13.84
C ILE A 145 -5.50 8.60 -12.71
N TYR A 146 -6.35 9.54 -12.25
CA TYR A 146 -7.33 9.26 -11.20
C TYR A 146 -8.39 8.26 -11.63
N LYS A 147 -8.87 8.34 -12.86
CA LYS A 147 -9.83 7.38 -13.44
C LYS A 147 -9.21 5.98 -13.52
N ASN A 148 -8.00 5.86 -14.05
CA ASN A 148 -7.34 4.56 -14.22
C ASN A 148 -6.95 3.93 -12.88
N LYS A 149 -6.51 4.73 -11.92
CA LYS A 149 -6.30 4.28 -10.54
C LYS A 149 -7.58 3.73 -9.90
N ASN A 150 -8.70 4.43 -10.06
CA ASN A 150 -10.01 3.99 -9.56
C ASN A 150 -10.42 2.65 -10.22
N LYS A 151 -10.24 2.53 -11.54
CA LYS A 151 -10.52 1.30 -12.27
C LYS A 151 -9.75 0.10 -11.70
N VAL A 152 -8.49 0.28 -11.36
CA VAL A 152 -7.65 -0.83 -10.87
C VAL A 152 -8.10 -1.32 -9.49
N ILE A 153 -8.45 -0.44 -8.55
CA ILE A 153 -8.96 -0.89 -7.25
C ILE A 153 -10.35 -1.51 -7.38
N ALA A 154 -11.20 -1.03 -8.29
CA ALA A 154 -12.48 -1.66 -8.59
C ALA A 154 -12.30 -3.06 -9.19
N SER A 155 -11.36 -3.22 -10.15
CA SER A 155 -11.00 -4.54 -10.70
C SER A 155 -10.49 -5.47 -9.61
N LEU A 156 -9.59 -5.02 -8.73
CA LEU A 156 -9.06 -5.82 -7.61
C LEU A 156 -10.20 -6.36 -6.72
N HIS A 157 -11.12 -5.48 -6.33
CA HIS A 157 -12.22 -5.86 -5.45
C HIS A 157 -13.30 -6.72 -6.14
N SER A 158 -13.26 -6.81 -7.47
CA SER A 158 -14.16 -7.64 -8.27
C SER A 158 -13.60 -9.03 -8.60
N VAL A 159 -12.32 -9.29 -8.31
CA VAL A 159 -11.73 -10.62 -8.49
C VAL A 159 -12.36 -11.63 -7.51
N ASP A 160 -12.88 -12.73 -8.01
CA ASP A 160 -13.22 -13.85 -7.13
C ASP A 160 -11.93 -14.53 -6.65
N TYR A 161 -11.62 -14.31 -5.38
CA TYR A 161 -10.41 -14.82 -4.74
C TYR A 161 -10.33 -16.36 -4.73
N ARG A 162 -11.46 -17.08 -4.87
CA ARG A 162 -11.50 -18.54 -4.95
C ARG A 162 -11.10 -19.01 -6.34
N GLU A 163 -11.56 -18.34 -7.39
CA GLU A 163 -11.22 -18.70 -8.77
C GLU A 163 -9.73 -18.53 -9.07
N VAL A 164 -9.07 -17.59 -8.39
CA VAL A 164 -7.62 -17.38 -8.52
C VAL A 164 -6.78 -18.13 -7.47
N GLY A 165 -7.39 -19.04 -6.67
CA GLY A 165 -6.68 -19.90 -5.71
C GLY A 165 -6.17 -19.16 -4.47
N LEU A 166 -6.89 -18.14 -3.99
CA LEU A 166 -6.54 -17.34 -2.81
C LEU A 166 -7.49 -17.53 -1.61
N GLU A 167 -8.25 -18.62 -1.54
CA GLU A 167 -9.18 -18.89 -0.45
C GLU A 167 -8.52 -19.03 0.93
N ASP A 168 -7.24 -19.41 0.96
CA ASP A 168 -6.41 -19.53 2.17
C ASP A 168 -5.50 -18.31 2.40
N TYR A 169 -5.58 -17.27 1.54
CA TYR A 169 -4.73 -16.08 1.60
C TYR A 169 -4.99 -15.19 2.82
N GLY A 170 -6.17 -15.29 3.41
CA GLY A 170 -6.59 -14.58 4.62
C GLY A 170 -7.80 -15.25 5.27
N LYS A 171 -8.32 -14.61 6.30
CA LYS A 171 -9.57 -15.06 6.93
C LYS A 171 -10.73 -14.30 6.31
N SER A 172 -11.66 -14.99 5.68
CA SER A 172 -12.93 -14.42 5.25
C SER A 172 -13.80 -14.07 6.47
N GLY A 173 -14.69 -13.10 6.27
CA GLY A 173 -15.66 -12.65 7.26
C GLY A 173 -15.10 -11.89 8.46
N ASN A 174 -15.94 -11.06 9.07
CA ASN A 174 -15.61 -10.26 10.26
C ASN A 174 -14.31 -9.43 10.16
N TYR A 175 -13.98 -9.00 8.94
CA TYR A 175 -12.70 -8.28 8.72
C TYR A 175 -12.61 -7.03 9.56
N VAL A 176 -13.62 -6.16 9.51
CA VAL A 176 -13.61 -4.86 10.20
C VAL A 176 -13.51 -5.04 11.72
N ALA A 177 -14.29 -5.97 12.29
CA ALA A 177 -14.24 -6.27 13.73
C ALA A 177 -12.83 -6.73 14.18
N ARG A 178 -12.19 -7.61 13.37
CA ARG A 178 -10.82 -8.04 13.66
C ARG A 178 -9.82 -6.90 13.56
N GLN A 179 -9.97 -6.01 12.59
CA GLN A 179 -9.09 -4.85 12.41
C GLN A 179 -9.25 -3.84 13.53
N VAL A 180 -10.48 -3.47 13.90
CA VAL A 180 -10.76 -2.59 15.05
C VAL A 180 -10.09 -3.14 16.30
N ASN A 181 -10.27 -4.43 16.63
CA ASN A 181 -9.63 -5.06 17.78
C ASN A 181 -8.09 -5.04 17.69
N THR A 182 -7.53 -5.27 16.51
CA THR A 182 -6.07 -5.26 16.30
C THR A 182 -5.49 -3.88 16.52
N TRP A 183 -6.07 -2.85 15.91
CA TRP A 183 -5.60 -1.48 16.03
C TRP A 183 -5.81 -0.90 17.42
N THR A 184 -6.92 -1.27 18.10
CA THR A 184 -7.13 -0.95 19.52
C THR A 184 -6.01 -1.51 20.40
N LYS A 185 -5.66 -2.78 20.22
CA LYS A 185 -4.55 -3.39 20.98
C LYS A 185 -3.20 -2.72 20.70
N GLN A 186 -2.93 -2.39 19.45
CA GLN A 186 -1.68 -1.71 19.07
C GLN A 186 -1.61 -0.29 19.63
N TYR A 187 -2.72 0.45 19.58
CA TYR A 187 -2.83 1.79 20.20
C TYR A 187 -2.54 1.72 21.70
N LEU A 188 -3.27 0.90 22.45
CA LEU A 188 -3.11 0.76 23.89
C LEU A 188 -1.70 0.30 24.31
N ALA A 189 -1.08 -0.59 23.52
CA ALA A 189 0.29 -1.04 23.79
C ALA A 189 1.36 0.04 23.56
N SER A 190 1.06 1.07 22.75
CA SER A 190 1.99 2.15 22.40
C SER A 190 1.58 3.51 22.99
N GLU A 191 0.55 3.58 23.79
CA GLU A 191 0.01 4.82 24.36
C GLU A 191 1.10 5.62 25.09
N THR A 192 1.20 6.91 24.77
CA THR A 192 2.16 7.84 25.36
C THR A 192 1.47 8.81 26.32
N GLU A 193 0.21 9.13 26.05
CA GLU A 193 -0.64 9.99 26.86
C GLU A 193 -2.12 9.67 26.59
N ASN A 194 -3.02 10.13 27.45
CA ASN A 194 -4.46 9.97 27.28
C ASN A 194 -4.97 10.84 26.12
N ILE A 195 -5.61 10.23 25.13
CA ILE A 195 -6.31 10.92 24.02
C ILE A 195 -7.79 10.56 24.09
N ASP A 196 -8.61 11.50 24.56
CA ASP A 196 -10.04 11.26 24.83
C ASP A 196 -10.79 10.79 23.58
N GLU A 197 -10.49 11.35 22.40
CA GLU A 197 -11.11 10.96 21.15
C GLU A 197 -10.78 9.50 20.78
N MET A 198 -9.54 9.06 21.01
CA MET A 198 -9.17 7.65 20.79
C MET A 198 -9.93 6.71 21.71
N ASN A 199 -10.07 7.07 22.98
CA ASN A 199 -10.83 6.27 23.94
C ASN A 199 -12.31 6.16 23.55
N LYS A 200 -12.93 7.27 23.14
CA LYS A 200 -14.30 7.29 22.61
C LYS A 200 -14.46 6.42 21.35
N LEU A 201 -13.50 6.50 20.42
CA LEU A 201 -13.50 5.69 19.18
C LEU A 201 -13.36 4.20 19.48
N ILE A 202 -12.51 3.82 20.46
CA ILE A 202 -12.35 2.42 20.91
C ILE A 202 -13.66 1.86 21.44
N GLU A 203 -14.47 2.68 22.14
CA GLU A 203 -15.76 2.26 22.66
C GLU A 203 -16.88 2.27 21.62
N TRP A 204 -16.83 3.20 20.66
CA TRP A 204 -17.88 3.43 19.66
C TRP A 204 -17.78 2.45 18.48
N LEU A 205 -16.58 2.28 17.90
CA LEU A 205 -16.38 1.47 16.69
C LEU A 205 -16.95 0.05 16.80
N PRO A 206 -16.68 -0.74 17.86
CA PRO A 206 -17.19 -2.11 17.95
C PRO A 206 -18.72 -2.23 18.00
N LYS A 207 -19.41 -1.15 18.42
CA LYS A 207 -20.87 -1.12 18.57
C LYS A 207 -21.60 -0.70 17.29
N ASN A 208 -20.86 -0.18 16.31
CA ASN A 208 -21.44 0.43 15.11
C ASN A 208 -20.93 -0.19 13.80
N ILE A 209 -20.29 -1.37 13.88
CA ILE A 209 -19.81 -2.08 12.68
C ILE A 209 -21.00 -2.40 11.79
N PRO A 210 -20.97 -2.03 10.48
CA PRO A 210 -21.99 -2.40 9.53
C PRO A 210 -22.22 -3.91 9.45
N GLU A 211 -23.46 -4.32 9.16
CA GLU A 211 -23.81 -5.74 9.02
C GLU A 211 -23.21 -6.39 7.78
N ASP A 212 -22.88 -5.59 6.75
CA ASP A 212 -22.25 -6.10 5.55
C ASP A 212 -20.86 -6.67 5.86
N ASP A 213 -20.64 -7.92 5.48
CA ASP A 213 -19.42 -8.69 5.75
C ASP A 213 -18.83 -9.26 4.46
N GLU A 214 -18.86 -8.46 3.40
CA GLU A 214 -18.29 -8.84 2.11
C GLU A 214 -16.77 -9.11 2.23
N THR A 215 -16.29 -10.08 1.45
CA THR A 215 -14.88 -10.46 1.41
C THR A 215 -14.35 -10.41 -0.01
N SER A 216 -13.27 -9.64 -0.22
CA SER A 216 -12.50 -9.58 -1.46
C SER A 216 -10.99 -9.63 -1.18
N ILE A 217 -10.19 -9.63 -2.24
CA ILE A 217 -8.75 -9.36 -2.12
C ILE A 217 -8.62 -7.85 -1.88
N VAL A 218 -7.95 -7.46 -0.80
CA VAL A 218 -7.63 -6.06 -0.48
C VAL A 218 -6.13 -5.83 -0.51
N HIS A 219 -5.72 -4.66 -0.98
CA HIS A 219 -4.32 -4.28 -1.03
C HIS A 219 -3.78 -3.85 0.34
N GLY A 220 -4.58 -3.09 1.09
CA GLY A 220 -4.24 -2.60 2.43
C GLY A 220 -3.40 -1.33 2.47
N ASP A 221 -2.73 -0.96 1.35
CA ASP A 221 -1.96 0.28 1.14
C ASP A 221 -2.01 0.75 -0.32
N PHE A 222 -3.21 0.84 -0.90
CA PHE A 222 -3.41 1.21 -2.30
C PHE A 222 -3.22 2.72 -2.50
N ARG A 223 -2.01 3.12 -2.84
CA ARG A 223 -1.61 4.53 -2.97
C ARG A 223 -0.98 4.80 -4.34
N LEU A 224 -0.94 6.09 -4.71
CA LEU A 224 -0.40 6.56 -5.98
C LEU A 224 1.06 6.11 -6.20
N ASP A 225 1.86 6.16 -5.15
CA ASP A 225 3.28 5.80 -5.14
C ASP A 225 3.54 4.28 -5.12
N ASN A 226 2.49 3.46 -4.95
CA ASN A 226 2.54 2.01 -5.09
C ASN A 226 2.07 1.54 -6.49
N MET A 227 2.13 2.41 -7.50
CA MET A 227 1.72 2.10 -8.88
C MET A 227 2.73 2.59 -9.90
N ILE A 228 2.91 1.81 -10.95
CA ILE A 228 3.68 2.18 -12.13
C ILE A 228 2.71 2.59 -13.24
N TYR A 229 2.95 3.75 -13.82
CA TYR A 229 2.14 4.32 -14.89
C TYR A 229 2.93 4.37 -16.22
N TYR A 230 2.27 3.97 -17.30
CA TYR A 230 2.77 4.15 -18.64
C TYR A 230 1.65 4.77 -19.50
N ASN A 231 1.93 5.92 -20.13
CA ASN A 231 0.91 6.71 -20.84
C ASN A 231 -0.37 6.96 -20.01
N PHE A 232 -0.22 7.25 -18.70
CA PHE A 232 -1.27 7.49 -17.72
C PHE A 232 -2.13 6.26 -17.35
N ASP A 233 -1.88 5.11 -17.94
CA ASP A 233 -2.47 3.83 -17.51
C ASP A 233 -1.62 3.21 -16.40
N VAL A 234 -2.28 2.58 -15.43
CA VAL A 234 -1.60 1.75 -14.43
C VAL A 234 -1.19 0.45 -15.08
N VAL A 235 0.12 0.20 -15.14
CA VAL A 235 0.71 -1.01 -15.72
C VAL A 235 1.33 -1.94 -14.70
N GLY A 236 1.38 -1.54 -13.43
CA GLY A 236 1.84 -2.38 -12.33
C GLY A 236 1.41 -1.84 -10.97
N VAL A 237 0.80 -2.68 -10.14
CA VAL A 237 0.54 -2.42 -8.72
C VAL A 237 1.61 -3.11 -7.91
N LEU A 238 2.21 -2.37 -6.98
CA LEU A 238 3.37 -2.77 -6.18
C LEU A 238 3.02 -2.83 -4.69
N ASP A 239 3.91 -3.43 -3.91
CA ASP A 239 3.90 -3.45 -2.44
C ASP A 239 2.68 -4.15 -1.81
N TRP A 240 2.53 -5.42 -2.13
CA TRP A 240 1.45 -6.30 -1.67
C TRP A 240 1.65 -6.86 -0.25
N GLU A 241 2.61 -6.33 0.52
CA GLU A 241 2.96 -6.88 1.85
C GLU A 241 1.80 -6.81 2.86
N LEU A 242 0.89 -5.85 2.73
CA LEU A 242 -0.29 -5.67 3.60
C LEU A 242 -1.55 -6.34 3.04
N SER A 243 -1.47 -6.93 1.85
CA SER A 243 -2.63 -7.53 1.18
C SER A 243 -3.15 -8.77 1.92
N THR A 244 -4.47 -8.96 1.86
CA THR A 244 -5.16 -10.08 2.51
C THR A 244 -6.57 -10.24 1.94
N LEU A 245 -7.33 -11.22 2.44
CA LEU A 245 -8.78 -11.22 2.30
C LEU A 245 -9.38 -10.24 3.30
N GLY A 246 -10.15 -9.26 2.81
CA GLY A 246 -10.70 -8.18 3.60
C GLY A 246 -11.96 -7.57 3.02
N HIS A 247 -12.44 -6.50 3.63
CA HIS A 247 -13.66 -5.82 3.20
C HIS A 247 -13.33 -4.77 2.13
N PRO A 248 -13.91 -4.86 0.92
CA PRO A 248 -13.56 -3.98 -0.20
C PRO A 248 -13.84 -2.50 0.07
N ILE A 249 -14.97 -2.16 0.70
CA ILE A 249 -15.29 -0.76 1.01
C ILE A 249 -14.33 -0.19 2.06
N ALA A 250 -13.88 -1.00 3.03
CA ALA A 250 -12.89 -0.57 4.02
C ALA A 250 -11.53 -0.25 3.37
N ASP A 251 -11.10 -1.04 2.37
CA ASP A 251 -9.87 -0.79 1.63
C ASP A 251 -9.98 0.42 0.71
N PHE A 252 -11.11 0.54 -0.01
CA PHE A 252 -11.37 1.69 -0.87
C PHE A 252 -11.49 2.99 -0.06
N CYS A 253 -12.16 2.96 1.10
CA CYS A 253 -12.27 4.12 1.97
C CYS A 253 -10.91 4.54 2.56
N TYR A 254 -10.07 3.57 2.94
CA TYR A 254 -8.69 3.83 3.37
C TYR A 254 -7.87 4.53 2.26
N HIS A 255 -8.02 4.07 1.01
CA HIS A 255 -7.44 4.74 -0.15
C HIS A 255 -7.95 6.18 -0.32
N CYS A 256 -9.22 6.45 -0.01
CA CYS A 256 -9.84 7.78 -0.11
C CYS A 256 -9.47 8.74 1.03
N LEU A 257 -8.69 8.33 2.02
CA LEU A 257 -8.24 9.23 3.11
C LEU A 257 -7.54 10.50 2.60
N THR A 258 -6.93 10.45 1.42
CA THR A 258 -6.30 11.60 0.76
C THR A 258 -7.22 12.82 0.72
N TRP A 259 -8.51 12.63 0.41
CA TRP A 259 -9.51 13.72 0.34
C TRP A 259 -9.87 14.33 1.69
N ARG A 260 -9.64 13.62 2.79
CA ARG A 260 -9.95 14.07 4.16
C ARG A 260 -8.72 14.55 4.93
N THR A 261 -7.53 14.10 4.55
CA THR A 261 -6.31 14.36 5.33
C THR A 261 -5.37 15.37 4.68
N LEU A 262 -5.41 15.55 3.36
CA LEU A 262 -4.54 16.49 2.66
C LEU A 262 -5.26 17.84 2.45
N PRO A 263 -4.73 18.96 2.98
CA PRO A 263 -5.37 20.28 2.89
C PRO A 263 -5.71 20.72 1.46
N ASN A 264 -4.86 20.40 0.49
CA ASN A 264 -5.07 20.75 -0.93
C ASN A 264 -6.30 20.07 -1.55
N PHE A 265 -6.84 19.01 -0.93
CA PHE A 265 -8.03 18.28 -1.38
C PHE A 265 -9.35 18.83 -0.82
N HIS A 266 -9.29 19.80 0.09
CA HIS A 266 -10.50 20.44 0.65
C HIS A 266 -11.08 21.53 -0.26
N ASP A 267 -10.31 22.06 -1.21
CA ASP A 267 -10.78 23.06 -2.17
C ASP A 267 -11.32 22.38 -3.43
N HIS A 268 -12.62 22.06 -3.42
CA HIS A 268 -13.29 21.37 -4.51
C HIS A 268 -13.29 22.15 -5.84
N ALA A 269 -13.29 23.49 -5.79
CA ALA A 269 -13.22 24.31 -7.00
C ALA A 269 -11.84 24.17 -7.64
N LYS A 270 -10.79 24.28 -6.83
CA LYS A 270 -9.40 24.06 -7.29
C LYS A 270 -9.19 22.65 -7.84
N LEU A 271 -9.71 21.61 -7.19
CA LEU A 271 -9.62 20.23 -7.69
C LEU A 271 -10.24 20.09 -9.07
N LYS A 272 -11.42 20.68 -9.29
CA LYS A 272 -12.11 20.67 -10.59
C LYS A 272 -11.26 21.32 -11.68
N ASP A 273 -10.67 22.49 -11.41
CA ASP A 273 -9.82 23.20 -12.38
C ASP A 273 -8.53 22.42 -12.68
N LEU A 274 -8.08 21.63 -11.73
CA LEU A 274 -6.91 20.75 -11.88
C LEU A 274 -7.22 19.42 -12.56
N GLY A 275 -8.49 19.09 -12.85
CA GLY A 275 -8.90 17.80 -13.40
C GLY A 275 -8.86 16.66 -12.37
N ILE A 276 -8.79 16.95 -11.07
CA ILE A 276 -8.80 15.96 -10.00
C ILE A 276 -10.25 15.80 -9.51
N PRO A 277 -10.81 14.58 -9.48
CA PRO A 277 -12.15 14.36 -8.96
C PRO A 277 -12.21 14.68 -7.47
N ASN A 278 -13.33 15.24 -7.00
CA ASN A 278 -13.61 15.32 -5.57
C ASN A 278 -13.98 13.93 -5.02
N GLU A 279 -14.06 13.78 -3.69
CA GLU A 279 -14.33 12.50 -3.03
C GLU A 279 -15.62 11.83 -3.55
N MET A 280 -16.71 12.59 -3.68
CA MET A 280 -18.00 12.07 -4.16
C MET A 280 -17.88 11.54 -5.59
N GLN A 281 -17.31 12.32 -6.51
CA GLN A 281 -17.10 11.87 -7.89
C GLN A 281 -16.21 10.63 -7.97
N TYR A 282 -15.20 10.54 -7.11
CA TYR A 282 -14.32 9.37 -7.08
C TYR A 282 -15.01 8.11 -6.53
N ARG A 283 -15.91 8.28 -5.57
CA ARG A 283 -16.79 7.22 -5.06
C ARG A 283 -17.79 6.74 -6.13
N ASP A 284 -18.41 7.70 -6.84
CA ASP A 284 -19.35 7.38 -7.91
C ASP A 284 -18.69 6.53 -9.00
N MET A 285 -17.46 6.88 -9.42
CA MET A 285 -16.68 6.07 -10.37
C MET A 285 -16.49 4.62 -9.90
N TYR A 286 -16.20 4.41 -8.60
CA TYR A 286 -16.04 3.08 -8.04
C TYR A 286 -17.38 2.33 -7.96
N SER A 287 -18.44 3.00 -7.52
CA SER A 287 -19.79 2.42 -7.46
C SER A 287 -20.30 1.99 -8.85
N GLU A 288 -20.08 2.81 -9.88
CA GLU A 288 -20.43 2.48 -11.26
C GLU A 288 -19.73 1.21 -11.78
N GLN A 289 -18.49 1.00 -11.39
CA GLN A 289 -17.66 -0.13 -11.84
C GLN A 289 -17.95 -1.42 -11.07
N THR A 290 -18.26 -1.32 -9.78
CA THR A 290 -18.43 -2.48 -8.89
C THR A 290 -19.89 -2.84 -8.61
N GLY A 291 -20.82 -1.91 -8.89
CA GLY A 291 -22.22 -2.04 -8.49
C GLY A 291 -22.47 -1.86 -6.99
N LYS A 292 -21.45 -1.49 -6.21
CA LYS A 292 -21.56 -1.33 -4.75
C LYS A 292 -22.18 0.02 -4.37
N ASP A 293 -23.10 0.01 -3.41
CA ASP A 293 -23.64 1.22 -2.81
C ASP A 293 -22.74 1.71 -1.68
N LEU A 294 -22.14 2.90 -1.84
CA LEU A 294 -21.29 3.55 -0.85
C LEU A 294 -22.03 4.62 -0.03
N SER A 295 -23.35 4.74 -0.17
CA SER A 295 -24.08 5.86 0.42
C SER A 295 -24.35 5.71 1.93
N GLN A 296 -24.50 4.49 2.43
CA GLN A 296 -24.97 4.25 3.79
C GLN A 296 -23.85 4.21 4.84
N ASP A 297 -22.83 3.40 4.63
CA ASP A 297 -21.83 3.12 5.67
C ASP A 297 -20.49 3.84 5.44
N TRP A 298 -20.44 4.75 4.48
CA TRP A 298 -19.20 5.44 4.10
C TRP A 298 -18.51 6.17 5.25
N GLU A 299 -19.28 6.91 6.05
CA GLU A 299 -18.69 7.67 7.16
C GLU A 299 -18.20 6.75 8.28
N PHE A 300 -18.83 5.59 8.50
CA PHE A 300 -18.28 4.57 9.40
C PHE A 300 -16.90 4.08 8.93
N TYR A 301 -16.75 3.72 7.64
CA TYR A 301 -15.46 3.26 7.10
C TYR A 301 -14.41 4.39 7.09
N MET A 302 -14.82 5.64 6.95
CA MET A 302 -13.94 6.79 7.07
C MET A 302 -13.45 6.96 8.52
N ILE A 303 -14.34 6.90 9.51
CA ILE A 303 -14.00 6.92 10.93
C ILE A 303 -13.03 5.80 11.27
N TYR A 304 -13.34 4.58 10.83
CA TYR A 304 -12.47 3.42 11.02
C TYR A 304 -11.08 3.63 10.38
N SER A 305 -11.02 4.17 9.17
CA SER A 305 -9.76 4.40 8.46
C SER A 305 -8.90 5.46 9.15
N LEU A 306 -9.51 6.56 9.61
CA LEU A 306 -8.85 7.59 10.40
C LEU A 306 -8.34 7.04 11.74
N PHE A 307 -9.15 6.23 12.44
CA PHE A 307 -8.75 5.53 13.67
C PHE A 307 -7.55 4.61 13.43
N LYS A 308 -7.56 3.82 12.34
CA LYS A 308 -6.43 2.96 11.95
C LYS A 308 -5.15 3.77 11.79
N VAL A 309 -5.19 4.88 11.05
CA VAL A 309 -4.00 5.74 10.82
C VAL A 309 -3.57 6.42 12.12
N ALA A 310 -4.52 6.88 12.96
CA ALA A 310 -4.21 7.42 14.27
C ALA A 310 -3.48 6.39 15.17
N ALA A 311 -3.92 5.13 15.18
CA ALA A 311 -3.26 4.05 15.91
C ALA A 311 -1.84 3.75 15.35
N ILE A 312 -1.64 3.83 14.03
CA ILE A 312 -0.31 3.73 13.42
C ILE A 312 0.60 4.87 13.88
N CYS A 313 0.09 6.11 13.87
CA CYS A 313 0.82 7.29 14.33
C CYS A 313 1.20 7.17 15.82
N GLN A 314 0.29 6.70 16.66
CA GLN A 314 0.57 6.40 18.08
C GLN A 314 1.69 5.37 18.22
N GLY A 315 1.68 4.31 17.40
CA GLY A 315 2.76 3.32 17.38
C GLY A 315 4.13 3.93 16.99
N ILE A 316 4.14 4.98 16.16
CA ILE A 316 5.37 5.73 15.84
C ILE A 316 5.81 6.54 17.07
N LEU A 317 4.91 7.26 17.76
CA LEU A 317 5.23 7.98 19.01
C LEU A 317 5.75 7.05 20.10
N GLY A 318 5.14 5.86 20.26
CA GLY A 318 5.64 4.86 21.18
C GLY A 318 7.10 4.48 20.91
N ARG A 319 7.46 4.26 19.64
CA ARG A 319 8.86 4.00 19.25
C ARG A 319 9.80 5.21 19.46
N VAL A 320 9.31 6.43 19.29
CA VAL A 320 10.08 7.65 19.62
C VAL A 320 10.37 7.70 21.13
N ARG A 321 9.35 7.51 21.95
CA ARG A 321 9.49 7.43 23.41
C ARG A 321 10.50 6.37 23.83
N ASP A 322 10.47 5.19 23.21
CA ASP A 322 11.33 4.05 23.54
C ASP A 322 12.73 4.14 22.90
N GLY A 323 13.03 5.21 22.13
CA GLY A 323 14.31 5.40 21.45
C GLY A 323 14.59 4.41 20.32
N THR A 324 13.55 3.76 19.78
CA THR A 324 13.64 2.73 18.72
C THR A 324 13.13 3.20 17.35
N ALA A 325 12.78 4.47 17.22
CA ALA A 325 12.32 5.05 15.96
C ALA A 325 13.46 5.13 14.94
N ALA A 326 13.28 4.56 13.75
CA ALA A 326 14.29 4.53 12.69
C ALA A 326 14.42 5.87 11.93
N SER A 327 13.34 6.65 11.85
CA SER A 327 13.30 7.91 11.10
C SER A 327 13.47 9.12 12.01
N LYS A 328 14.29 10.09 11.58
CA LYS A 328 14.40 11.40 12.25
C LYS A 328 13.11 12.25 12.19
N HIS A 329 12.19 11.92 11.29
CA HIS A 329 10.86 12.55 11.17
C HIS A 329 9.75 11.76 11.86
N ALA A 330 10.12 10.79 12.72
CA ALA A 330 9.15 9.92 13.39
C ALA A 330 8.20 10.72 14.31
N GLU A 331 8.72 11.69 15.04
CA GLU A 331 7.92 12.52 15.95
C GLU A 331 6.88 13.36 15.17
N GLU A 332 7.29 14.04 14.10
CA GLU A 332 6.40 14.82 13.23
C GLU A 332 5.27 13.97 12.63
N ARG A 333 5.57 12.72 12.28
CA ARG A 333 4.56 11.79 11.79
C ARG A 333 3.65 11.29 12.91
N GLY A 334 4.22 11.01 14.07
CA GLY A 334 3.51 10.44 15.20
C GLY A 334 2.47 11.40 15.78
N ILE A 335 2.76 12.71 15.86
CA ILE A 335 1.83 13.72 16.41
C ILE A 335 0.53 13.84 15.59
N ASN A 336 0.47 13.30 14.37
CA ASN A 336 -0.78 13.25 13.60
C ASN A 336 -1.87 12.40 14.27
N VAL A 337 -1.55 11.62 15.30
CA VAL A 337 -2.57 10.92 16.10
C VAL A 337 -3.65 11.88 16.61
N PHE A 338 -3.28 13.10 17.05
CA PHE A 338 -4.21 14.08 17.59
C PHE A 338 -5.20 14.63 16.55
N PRO A 339 -4.78 15.22 15.42
CA PRO A 339 -5.74 15.72 14.43
C PRO A 339 -6.55 14.59 13.77
N LEU A 340 -5.99 13.40 13.58
CA LEU A 340 -6.70 12.26 13.00
C LEU A 340 -7.80 11.75 13.93
N SER A 341 -7.52 11.54 15.22
CA SER A 341 -8.52 11.11 16.20
C SER A 341 -9.64 12.13 16.38
N LYS A 342 -9.27 13.42 16.47
CA LYS A 342 -10.24 14.51 16.53
C LYS A 342 -11.11 14.57 15.29
N GLY A 343 -10.52 14.44 14.09
CA GLY A 343 -11.24 14.38 12.82
C GLY A 343 -12.23 13.22 12.77
N ALA A 344 -11.79 12.02 13.17
CA ALA A 344 -12.64 10.84 13.25
C ALA A 344 -13.83 11.03 14.21
N TRP A 345 -13.58 11.57 15.42
CA TRP A 345 -14.64 11.81 16.39
C TRP A 345 -15.62 12.89 15.94
N SER A 346 -15.14 13.95 15.29
CA SER A 346 -16.00 14.98 14.71
C SER A 346 -16.98 14.43 13.65
N ILE A 347 -16.57 13.42 12.89
CA ILE A 347 -17.48 12.72 11.95
C ILE A 347 -18.57 11.97 12.74
N VAL A 348 -18.21 11.30 13.86
CA VAL A 348 -19.20 10.64 14.72
C VAL A 348 -20.23 11.66 15.22
N GLU A 349 -19.79 12.79 15.78
CA GLU A 349 -20.68 13.82 16.33
C GLU A 349 -21.61 14.47 15.27
N SER A 350 -21.22 14.45 13.99
CA SER A 350 -21.96 15.09 12.93
C SER A 350 -22.95 14.17 12.21
N ASN A 351 -22.76 12.83 12.28
CA ASN A 351 -23.51 11.87 11.45
C ASN A 351 -24.24 10.79 12.23
N PHE A 352 -23.91 10.62 13.51
CA PHE A 352 -24.47 9.57 14.39
C PHE A 352 -24.94 10.16 15.71
#